data_399f653d7012e6eac2cfaa9fa45cbfc7
#
_entry.id   399f653d7012e6eac2cfaa9fa45cbfc7
#
_cell.length_a   1.000
_cell.length_b   1.000
_cell.length_c   1.000
_cell.angle_alpha   90.00
_cell.angle_beta   90.00
_cell.angle_gamma   90.00
#
_symmetry.space_group_name_H-M   'P 1'
#
loop_
_entity.id
_entity.type
_entity.pdbx_description
1 polymer ?
#
loop_
_entity_poly.entity_id
_entity_poly.type
_entity_poly.pdbx_seq_one_letter_code
_entity_poly.pdbx_strand_id
1 'polypeptide(L)'
;MDDLARTALRTAGGLAGAGLVGIAYAAFVERTWFTLRRFAVPALPPGAAPVRILQVSDLHLTPGQTKKIDWVRSLAELEPDFVVNSGDNLAHLDAVPPLLRAMEPLLERPGAFVLGSNDYFAPTPKNP
;
A
#
# COMPACT_ATOMS: atom_id res chain seq x y z
N MET A 1 -27.70 42.14 -7.32
CA MET A 1 -27.12 40.83 -7.69
C MET A 1 -28.30 39.92 -7.94
N ASP A 2 -28.47 39.49 -9.17
CA ASP A 2 -29.66 38.77 -9.62
C ASP A 2 -29.75 37.39 -8.98
N ASP A 3 -30.97 36.88 -8.82
CA ASP A 3 -31.18 35.57 -8.18
C ASP A 3 -30.43 34.43 -8.91
N LEU A 4 -30.26 34.59 -10.21
CA LEU A 4 -29.46 33.67 -11.04
C LEU A 4 -27.99 33.64 -10.59
N ALA A 5 -27.38 34.80 -10.34
CA ALA A 5 -25.99 34.91 -9.88
C ALA A 5 -25.80 34.31 -8.48
N ARG A 6 -26.76 34.50 -7.58
CA ARG A 6 -26.74 33.91 -6.24
C ARG A 6 -26.86 32.38 -6.31
N THR A 7 -27.73 31.86 -7.16
CA THR A 7 -27.89 30.41 -7.36
C THR A 7 -26.62 29.80 -7.95
N ALA A 8 -26.07 30.40 -8.99
CA ALA A 8 -24.82 29.97 -9.59
C ALA A 8 -23.65 29.92 -8.58
N LEU A 9 -23.54 30.96 -7.74
CA LEU A 9 -22.50 31.02 -6.71
C LEU A 9 -22.68 29.95 -5.63
N ARG A 10 -23.92 29.68 -5.20
CA ARG A 10 -24.24 28.62 -4.25
C ARG A 10 -23.95 27.24 -4.81
N THR A 11 -24.32 27.00 -6.07
CA THR A 11 -24.04 25.72 -6.76
C THR A 11 -22.52 25.50 -6.92
N ALA A 12 -21.80 26.53 -7.38
CA ALA A 12 -20.34 26.46 -7.50
C ALA A 12 -19.65 26.22 -6.15
N GLY A 13 -20.11 26.90 -5.09
CA GLY A 13 -19.62 26.69 -3.73
C GLY A 13 -19.89 25.29 -3.21
N GLY A 14 -21.07 24.74 -3.48
CA GLY A 14 -21.44 23.37 -3.11
C GLY A 14 -20.57 22.32 -3.83
N LEU A 15 -20.34 22.49 -5.13
CA LEU A 15 -19.48 21.60 -5.91
C LEU A 15 -18.02 21.66 -5.45
N ALA A 16 -17.52 22.87 -5.20
CA ALA A 16 -16.16 23.04 -4.66
C ALA A 16 -15.99 22.38 -3.28
N GLY A 17 -16.99 22.57 -2.39
CA GLY A 17 -17.00 21.92 -1.08
C GLY A 17 -17.03 20.40 -1.16
N ALA A 18 -17.87 19.83 -2.01
CA ALA A 18 -17.93 18.39 -2.24
C ALA A 18 -16.61 17.84 -2.81
N GLY A 19 -15.98 18.57 -3.73
CA GLY A 19 -14.67 18.23 -4.27
C GLY A 19 -13.58 18.21 -3.20
N LEU A 20 -13.52 19.22 -2.33
CA LEU A 20 -12.57 19.27 -1.23
C LEU A 20 -12.76 18.13 -0.22
N VAL A 21 -14.01 17.79 0.11
CA VAL A 21 -14.32 16.65 0.98
C VAL A 21 -13.87 15.33 0.33
N GLY A 22 -14.12 15.15 -0.97
CA GLY A 22 -13.68 13.97 -1.72
C GLY A 22 -12.16 13.82 -1.72
N ILE A 23 -11.42 14.92 -1.97
CA ILE A 23 -9.96 14.92 -1.94
C ILE A 23 -9.44 14.60 -0.53
N ALA A 24 -10.03 15.21 0.51
CA ALA A 24 -9.66 14.95 1.89
C ALA A 24 -9.90 13.47 2.26
N TYR A 25 -11.04 12.91 1.87
CA TYR A 25 -11.34 11.50 2.08
C TYR A 25 -10.30 10.59 1.40
N ALA A 26 -10.01 10.84 0.11
CA ALA A 26 -8.99 10.07 -0.62
C ALA A 26 -7.61 10.17 0.03
N ALA A 27 -7.21 11.37 0.45
CA ALA A 27 -5.89 11.62 1.03
C ALA A 27 -5.71 11.02 2.44
N PHE A 28 -6.75 11.02 3.27
CA PHE A 28 -6.63 10.64 4.68
C PHE A 28 -7.24 9.28 5.02
N VAL A 29 -8.18 8.79 4.22
CA VAL A 29 -8.87 7.52 4.45
C VAL A 29 -8.43 6.46 3.45
N GLU A 30 -8.70 6.63 2.15
CA GLU A 30 -8.40 5.60 1.14
C GLU A 30 -6.92 5.25 1.08
N ARG A 31 -6.05 6.26 1.16
CA ARG A 31 -4.59 6.07 1.12
C ARG A 31 -4.06 5.20 2.27
N THR A 32 -4.81 5.08 3.36
CA THR A 32 -4.44 4.29 4.54
C THR A 32 -5.33 3.06 4.74
N TRP A 33 -6.24 2.80 3.82
CA TRP A 33 -7.13 1.63 3.89
C TRP A 33 -6.44 0.41 3.26
N PHE A 34 -5.54 -0.19 4.01
CA PHE A 34 -4.85 -1.40 3.56
C PHE A 34 -5.78 -2.60 3.58
N THR A 35 -5.72 -3.43 2.56
CA THR A 35 -6.61 -4.58 2.39
C THR A 35 -5.81 -5.85 2.15
N LEU A 36 -6.05 -6.87 2.98
CA LEU A 36 -5.55 -8.21 2.75
C LEU A 36 -6.49 -8.95 1.79
N ARG A 37 -5.95 -9.42 0.68
CA ARG A 37 -6.68 -10.28 -0.27
C ARG A 37 -6.26 -11.72 -0.05
N ARG A 38 -7.23 -12.65 -0.07
CA ARG A 38 -6.99 -14.08 0.09
C ARG A 38 -7.48 -14.83 -1.13
N PHE A 39 -6.63 -15.72 -1.63
CA PHE A 39 -6.94 -16.58 -2.76
C PHE A 39 -6.58 -18.02 -2.39
N ALA A 40 -7.41 -18.98 -2.78
CA ALA A 40 -7.09 -20.40 -2.72
C ALA A 40 -6.78 -20.88 -4.14
N VAL A 41 -5.58 -21.43 -4.32
CA VAL A 41 -5.11 -21.92 -5.61
C VAL A 41 -4.89 -23.43 -5.49
N PRO A 42 -5.63 -24.27 -6.22
CA PRO A 42 -5.49 -25.73 -6.17
C PRO A 42 -4.28 -26.19 -7.00
N ALA A 43 -3.07 -25.86 -6.54
CA ALA A 43 -1.82 -26.17 -7.24
C ALA A 43 -1.09 -27.39 -6.66
N LEU A 44 -1.52 -27.88 -5.49
CA LEU A 44 -0.85 -29.00 -4.82
C LEU A 44 -1.55 -30.33 -5.15
N PRO A 45 -0.83 -31.46 -5.10
CA PRO A 45 -1.42 -32.78 -5.27
C PRO A 45 -2.53 -33.06 -4.27
N PRO A 46 -3.52 -33.92 -4.61
CA PRO A 46 -4.56 -34.32 -3.64
C PRO A 46 -3.95 -34.91 -2.37
N GLY A 47 -4.43 -34.44 -1.21
CA GLY A 47 -3.96 -34.88 0.11
C GLY A 47 -2.71 -34.14 0.63
N ALA A 48 -2.09 -33.27 -0.14
CA ALA A 48 -1.02 -32.42 0.35
C ALA A 48 -1.54 -31.40 1.38
N ALA A 49 -0.73 -31.13 2.39
CA ALA A 49 -1.01 -30.07 3.34
C ALA A 49 -1.02 -28.71 2.63
N PRO A 50 -1.94 -27.80 2.98
CA PRO A 50 -1.98 -26.47 2.39
C PRO A 50 -0.73 -25.67 2.78
N VAL A 51 -0.22 -24.88 1.84
CA VAL A 51 0.90 -23.96 2.03
C VAL A 51 0.38 -22.53 1.97
N ARG A 52 0.68 -21.73 2.98
CA ARG A 52 0.28 -20.33 3.08
C ARG A 52 1.41 -19.44 2.57
N ILE A 53 1.20 -18.81 1.44
CA ILE A 53 2.16 -17.86 0.85
C ILE A 53 1.64 -16.45 1.07
N LEU A 54 2.44 -15.60 1.69
CA LEU A 54 2.18 -14.16 1.80
C LEU A 54 2.96 -13.44 0.71
N GLN A 55 2.25 -12.75 -0.17
CA GLN A 55 2.87 -11.83 -1.13
C GLN A 55 2.75 -10.40 -0.65
N VAL A 56 3.89 -9.68 -0.64
CA VAL A 56 4.00 -8.25 -0.38
C VAL A 56 4.57 -7.59 -1.63
N SER A 57 3.93 -6.51 -2.11
CA SER A 57 4.33 -5.80 -3.33
C SER A 57 3.98 -4.33 -3.23
N ASP A 58 4.71 -3.50 -4.00
CA ASP A 58 4.35 -2.10 -4.27
C ASP A 58 4.09 -1.27 -3.00
N LEU A 59 4.92 -1.42 -2.00
CA LEU A 59 4.78 -0.70 -0.74
C LEU A 59 4.96 0.81 -0.94
N HIS A 60 5.81 1.22 -1.88
CA HIS A 60 6.14 2.63 -2.14
C HIS A 60 6.32 3.42 -0.85
N LEU A 61 7.17 2.88 0.03
CA LEU A 61 7.32 3.37 1.40
C LEU A 61 8.07 4.69 1.44
N THR A 62 7.56 5.61 2.27
CA THR A 62 8.28 6.82 2.68
C THR A 62 8.53 6.79 4.18
N PRO A 63 9.52 7.55 4.71
CA PRO A 63 9.91 7.47 6.12
C PRO A 63 8.78 7.69 7.14
N GLY A 64 7.81 8.53 6.82
CA GLY A 64 6.73 8.93 7.74
C GLY A 64 5.47 8.05 7.72
N GLN A 65 5.44 6.95 6.97
CA GLN A 65 4.23 6.12 6.81
C GLN A 65 4.10 5.07 7.92
N THR A 66 4.07 5.49 9.18
CA THR A 66 4.04 4.60 10.35
C THR A 66 2.88 3.60 10.29
N LYS A 67 1.66 4.03 9.95
CA LYS A 67 0.49 3.15 9.82
C LYS A 67 0.72 2.01 8.80
N LYS A 68 1.40 2.29 7.69
CA LYS A 68 1.72 1.26 6.69
C LYS A 68 2.76 0.29 7.23
N ILE A 69 3.79 0.80 7.90
CA ILE A 69 4.83 -0.01 8.56
C ILE A 69 4.18 -0.97 9.55
N ASP A 70 3.34 -0.46 10.45
CA ASP A 70 2.68 -1.26 11.48
C ASP A 70 1.75 -2.31 10.87
N TRP A 71 1.02 -1.94 9.81
CA TRP A 71 0.16 -2.89 9.11
C TRP A 71 0.96 -4.01 8.43
N VAL A 72 2.08 -3.71 7.76
CA VAL A 72 2.94 -4.74 7.16
C VAL A 72 3.50 -5.67 8.23
N ARG A 73 3.94 -5.13 9.37
CA ARG A 73 4.41 -5.93 10.52
C ARG A 73 3.34 -6.90 11.02
N SER A 74 2.09 -6.43 11.11
CA SER A 74 0.97 -7.26 11.60
C SER A 74 0.65 -8.45 10.67
N LEU A 75 1.10 -8.43 9.42
CA LEU A 75 0.92 -9.56 8.51
C LEU A 75 1.66 -10.84 8.97
N ALA A 76 2.63 -10.73 9.86
CA ALA A 76 3.28 -11.87 10.48
C ALA A 76 2.32 -12.72 11.32
N GLU A 77 1.26 -12.12 11.87
CA GLU A 77 0.19 -12.81 12.61
C GLU A 77 -0.59 -13.81 11.73
N LEU A 78 -0.47 -13.71 10.41
CA LEU A 78 -1.03 -14.68 9.47
C LEU A 78 -0.25 -15.99 9.44
N GLU A 79 0.92 -16.04 10.09
CA GLU A 79 1.80 -17.20 10.14
C GLU A 79 2.06 -17.81 8.74
N PRO A 80 2.59 -17.03 7.78
CA PRO A 80 2.89 -17.57 6.46
C PRO A 80 3.98 -18.62 6.53
N ASP A 81 3.85 -19.67 5.71
CA ASP A 81 4.91 -20.67 5.52
C ASP A 81 6.02 -20.14 4.62
N PHE A 82 5.69 -19.21 3.72
CA PHE A 82 6.62 -18.59 2.78
C PHE A 82 6.23 -17.14 2.49
N VAL A 83 7.22 -16.25 2.38
CA VAL A 83 7.02 -14.83 2.07
C VAL A 83 7.64 -14.49 0.72
N VAL A 84 6.87 -13.87 -0.16
CA VAL A 84 7.33 -13.36 -1.46
C VAL A 84 7.23 -11.84 -1.44
N ASN A 85 8.34 -11.15 -1.69
CA ASN A 85 8.33 -9.71 -1.93
C ASN A 85 8.65 -9.46 -3.41
N SER A 86 7.68 -8.92 -4.14
CA SER A 86 7.81 -8.70 -5.59
C SER A 86 8.27 -7.30 -5.97
N GLY A 87 8.80 -6.53 -5.01
CA GLY A 87 9.50 -5.26 -5.27
C GLY A 87 8.61 -4.03 -5.23
N ASP A 88 9.16 -2.94 -5.73
CA ASP A 88 8.62 -1.58 -5.66
C ASP A 88 8.32 -1.12 -4.22
N ASN A 89 9.27 -1.44 -3.33
CA ASN A 89 9.13 -1.20 -1.89
C ASN A 89 9.36 0.26 -1.51
N LEU A 90 10.21 0.96 -2.24
CA LEU A 90 10.70 2.30 -1.88
C LEU A 90 10.08 3.39 -2.75
N ALA A 91 9.69 4.49 -2.10
CA ALA A 91 9.40 5.76 -2.75
C ALA A 91 10.37 6.88 -2.30
N HIS A 92 11.31 6.59 -1.40
CA HIS A 92 12.31 7.51 -0.90
C HIS A 92 13.55 6.75 -0.41
N LEU A 93 14.75 7.29 -0.60
CA LEU A 93 15.99 6.62 -0.18
C LEU A 93 16.05 6.37 1.32
N ASP A 94 15.58 7.32 2.14
CA ASP A 94 15.53 7.19 3.58
C ASP A 94 14.44 6.20 4.07
N ALA A 95 13.73 5.55 3.15
CA ALA A 95 12.74 4.54 3.49
C ALA A 95 13.32 3.13 3.68
N VAL A 96 14.62 2.91 3.44
CA VAL A 96 15.25 1.60 3.68
C VAL A 96 15.16 1.18 5.14
N PRO A 97 15.54 1.99 6.15
CA PRO A 97 15.36 1.58 7.55
C PRO A 97 13.89 1.35 7.94
N PRO A 98 12.92 2.19 7.55
CA PRO A 98 11.49 1.90 7.71
C PRO A 98 11.04 0.59 7.07
N LEU A 99 11.50 0.28 5.85
CA LEU A 99 11.20 -0.97 5.17
C LEU A 99 11.69 -2.19 5.96
N LEU A 100 12.94 -2.14 6.41
CA LEU A 100 13.50 -3.21 7.24
C LEU A 100 12.69 -3.42 8.51
N ARG A 101 12.29 -2.34 9.20
CA ARG A 101 11.40 -2.45 10.36
C ARG A 101 10.04 -3.06 10.02
N ALA A 102 9.46 -2.70 8.87
CA ALA A 102 8.18 -3.24 8.44
C ALA A 102 8.26 -4.75 8.15
N MET A 103 9.34 -5.18 7.52
CA MET A 103 9.54 -6.57 7.10
C MET A 103 10.13 -7.47 8.20
N GLU A 104 10.73 -6.91 9.25
CA GLU A 104 11.47 -7.64 10.29
C GLU A 104 10.79 -8.95 10.74
N PRO A 105 9.53 -8.98 11.20
CA PRO A 105 8.90 -10.23 11.64
C PRO A 105 8.58 -11.21 10.49
N LEU A 106 8.56 -10.72 9.26
CA LEU A 106 8.35 -11.54 8.07
C LEU A 106 9.65 -12.16 7.57
N LEU A 107 10.81 -11.54 7.86
CA LEU A 107 12.13 -12.04 7.47
C LEU A 107 12.56 -13.29 8.27
N GLU A 108 11.85 -13.62 9.34
CA GLU A 108 12.03 -14.87 10.09
C GLU A 108 11.48 -16.10 9.34
N ARG A 109 10.70 -15.89 8.29
CA ARG A 109 10.11 -16.94 7.46
C ARG A 109 10.94 -17.19 6.21
N PRO A 110 10.95 -18.42 5.69
CA PRO A 110 11.49 -18.67 4.35
C PRO A 110 10.84 -17.76 3.32
N GLY A 111 11.61 -17.27 2.36
CA GLY A 111 11.04 -16.35 1.38
C GLY A 111 11.97 -16.05 0.21
N ALA A 112 11.45 -15.27 -0.71
CA ALA A 112 12.19 -14.73 -1.83
C ALA A 112 11.79 -13.27 -2.07
N PHE A 113 12.71 -12.47 -2.59
CA PHE A 113 12.41 -11.12 -3.00
C PHE A 113 13.08 -10.77 -4.32
N VAL A 114 12.48 -9.82 -5.02
CA VAL A 114 13.07 -9.15 -6.17
C VAL A 114 12.97 -7.65 -5.97
N LEU A 115 13.88 -6.92 -6.56
CA LEU A 115 13.82 -5.46 -6.57
C LEU A 115 12.94 -5.00 -7.73
N GLY A 116 12.02 -4.13 -7.44
CA GLY A 116 11.24 -3.43 -8.44
C GLY A 116 11.95 -2.17 -8.92
N SER A 117 11.38 -1.53 -9.92
CA SER A 117 12.00 -0.36 -10.53
C SER A 117 12.14 0.83 -9.56
N ASN A 118 11.20 1.01 -8.64
CA ASN A 118 11.31 2.09 -7.64
C ASN A 118 12.41 1.83 -6.62
N ASP A 119 12.73 0.58 -6.36
CA ASP A 119 13.85 0.23 -5.47
C ASP A 119 15.20 0.64 -6.06
N TYR A 120 15.31 0.71 -7.40
CA TYR A 120 16.51 1.22 -8.08
C TYR A 120 16.50 2.73 -8.29
N PHE A 121 15.35 3.33 -8.52
CA PHE A 121 15.24 4.70 -9.02
C PHE A 121 14.62 5.71 -8.04
N ALA A 122 14.11 5.26 -6.88
CA ALA A 122 13.61 6.21 -5.89
C ALA A 122 14.74 7.14 -5.39
N PRO A 123 14.45 8.42 -5.15
CA PRO A 123 13.19 9.13 -5.31
C PRO A 123 12.95 9.73 -6.70
N THR A 124 13.82 9.44 -7.67
CA THR A 124 13.75 10.04 -9.00
C THR A 124 12.50 9.53 -9.74
N PRO A 125 11.63 10.42 -10.26
CA PRO A 125 10.54 10.00 -11.12
C PRO A 125 11.09 9.22 -12.32
N LYS A 126 10.47 8.08 -12.62
CA LYS A 126 10.79 7.37 -13.87
C LYS A 126 10.43 8.29 -15.03
N ASN A 127 11.36 8.51 -15.94
CA ASN A 127 11.02 9.08 -17.21
C ASN A 127 10.07 8.10 -17.92
N PRO A 128 8.93 8.58 -18.44
CA PRO A 128 8.01 7.76 -19.21
C PRO A 128 8.66 7.26 -20.50
#